data_e7ba6be69b805890f3f4a573e2703670
#
_entry.id   e7ba6be69b805890f3f4a573e2703670
#
_cell.length_a   1.000
_cell.length_b   1.000
_cell.length_c   1.000
_cell.angle_alpha   90.00
_cell.angle_beta   90.00
_cell.angle_gamma   90.00
#
_symmetry.space_group_name_H-M   'P 1'
#
loop_
_entity.id
_entity.type
_entity.pdbx_description
1 polymer ?
#
loop_
_entity_poly.entity_id
_entity_poly.type
_entity_poly.pdbx_seq_one_letter_code
_entity_poly.pdbx_strand_id
1 'polypeptide(L)'
;MVGDLNIAPLEQDVWSHKQLLKIVSHTPIEVEKLNAVQSAGDWVDGVRHFTPESEKLYSWWSYRAADWQKNDKGRRLDHIWVSPAMKPRLKAAKILRESRGWTQPSDHVPVIVDLD
;
A
#
# COMPACT_ATOMS: atom_id res chain seq x y z
N MET A 1 -6.85 -9.24 -7.92
CA MET A 1 -7.41 -8.91 -6.58
C MET A 1 -7.11 -7.45 -6.26
N VAL A 2 -8.10 -6.70 -5.88
CA VAL A 2 -7.95 -5.28 -5.53
C VAL A 2 -8.73 -4.97 -4.26
N GLY A 3 -8.27 -4.00 -3.50
CA GLY A 3 -9.02 -3.47 -2.38
C GLY A 3 -8.17 -3.02 -1.20
N ASP A 4 -8.88 -2.55 -0.19
CA ASP A 4 -8.31 -2.25 1.12
C ASP A 4 -8.17 -3.56 1.91
N LEU A 5 -6.94 -4.05 2.00
CA LEU A 5 -6.65 -5.27 2.74
C LEU A 5 -6.24 -5.00 4.19
N ASN A 6 -6.12 -3.73 4.56
CA ASN A 6 -5.75 -3.26 5.90
C ASN A 6 -4.44 -3.84 6.43
N ILE A 7 -3.54 -4.26 5.55
CA ILE A 7 -2.22 -4.80 5.91
C ILE A 7 -1.15 -4.18 5.02
N ALA A 8 -0.11 -3.66 5.66
CA ALA A 8 1.08 -3.13 5.01
C ALA A 8 2.20 -4.18 5.12
N PRO A 9 2.55 -4.90 4.04
CA PRO A 9 3.41 -6.08 4.14
C PRO A 9 4.91 -5.78 4.24
N LEU A 10 5.39 -4.66 3.72
CA LEU A 10 6.81 -4.35 3.65
C LEU A 10 7.22 -3.30 4.69
N GLU A 11 8.51 -3.30 5.06
CA GLU A 11 9.03 -2.30 6.00
C GLU A 11 8.81 -0.87 5.51
N GLN A 12 8.92 -0.64 4.20
CA GLN A 12 8.74 0.67 3.59
C GLN A 12 7.29 0.98 3.23
N ASP A 13 6.36 0.10 3.57
CA ASP A 13 4.92 0.34 3.45
C ASP A 13 4.34 1.06 4.66
N VAL A 14 5.16 1.32 5.68
CA VAL A 14 4.79 2.04 6.89
C VAL A 14 5.84 3.09 7.23
N TRP A 15 5.42 4.13 7.95
CA TRP A 15 6.32 5.22 8.31
C TRP A 15 7.41 4.81 9.32
N SER A 16 7.17 3.76 10.12
CA SER A 16 8.16 3.19 11.04
C SER A 16 7.86 1.73 11.30
N HIS A 17 8.62 0.85 10.65
CA HIS A 17 8.51 -0.60 10.85
C HIS A 17 8.63 -0.97 12.34
N LYS A 18 9.63 -0.41 13.03
CA LYS A 18 9.90 -0.70 14.43
C LYS A 18 8.72 -0.34 15.33
N GLN A 19 8.13 0.85 15.15
CA GLN A 19 7.04 1.32 15.98
C GLN A 19 5.72 0.61 15.69
N LEU A 20 5.54 0.10 14.47
CA LEU A 20 4.28 -0.50 14.03
C LEU A 20 4.25 -2.02 14.13
N LEU A 21 5.31 -2.68 14.60
CA LEU A 21 5.37 -4.14 14.75
C LEU A 21 4.26 -4.72 15.63
N LYS A 22 3.73 -3.94 16.57
CA LYS A 22 2.68 -4.36 17.50
C LYS A 22 1.35 -3.66 17.22
N ILE A 23 1.27 -2.93 16.12
CA ILE A 23 0.09 -2.16 15.76
C ILE A 23 -0.66 -2.89 14.64
N VAL A 24 -1.98 -2.92 14.72
CA VAL A 24 -2.83 -3.51 13.69
C VAL A 24 -2.44 -2.95 12.31
N SER A 25 -2.48 -3.80 11.32
CA SER A 25 -2.07 -3.60 9.92
C SER A 25 -0.60 -3.90 9.61
N HIS A 26 0.26 -4.06 10.60
CA HIS A 26 1.68 -4.36 10.36
C HIS A 26 2.26 -5.37 11.37
N THR A 27 1.43 -6.08 12.10
CA THR A 27 1.91 -7.13 13.01
C THR A 27 2.51 -8.29 12.21
N PRO A 28 3.50 -9.01 12.76
CA PRO A 28 4.11 -10.14 12.05
C PRO A 28 3.11 -11.18 11.56
N ILE A 29 2.09 -11.50 12.34
CA ILE A 29 1.08 -12.49 11.94
C ILE A 29 0.24 -12.01 10.75
N GLU A 30 -0.14 -10.73 10.73
CA GLU A 30 -0.89 -10.16 9.62
C GLU A 30 -0.06 -10.19 8.33
N VAL A 31 1.19 -9.75 8.41
CA VAL A 31 2.12 -9.74 7.28
C VAL A 31 2.36 -11.15 6.76
N GLU A 32 2.59 -12.12 7.66
CA GLU A 32 2.76 -13.53 7.29
C GLU A 32 1.55 -14.07 6.54
N LYS A 33 0.34 -13.80 7.03
CA LYS A 33 -0.89 -14.27 6.41
C LYS A 33 -1.12 -13.64 5.03
N LEU A 34 -0.87 -12.34 4.89
CA LEU A 34 -0.98 -11.67 3.60
C LEU A 34 0.02 -12.26 2.59
N ASN A 35 1.26 -12.47 3.01
CA ASN A 35 2.30 -13.05 2.16
C ASN A 35 1.92 -14.49 1.73
N ALA A 36 1.29 -15.26 2.62
CA ALA A 36 0.81 -16.60 2.30
C ALA A 36 -0.27 -16.57 1.22
N VAL A 37 -1.21 -15.63 1.30
CA VAL A 37 -2.24 -15.44 0.27
C VAL A 37 -1.60 -15.05 -1.06
N GLN A 38 -0.66 -14.12 -1.04
CA GLN A 38 0.03 -13.68 -2.25
C GLN A 38 0.77 -14.83 -2.93
N SER A 39 1.50 -15.63 -2.14
CA SER A 39 2.28 -16.75 -2.65
C SER A 39 1.39 -17.88 -3.19
N ALA A 40 0.25 -18.14 -2.55
CA ALA A 40 -0.67 -19.20 -2.95
C ALA A 40 -1.21 -18.99 -4.37
N GLY A 41 -1.39 -17.75 -4.80
CA GLY A 41 -1.86 -17.40 -6.13
C GLY A 41 -0.78 -16.85 -7.07
N ASP A 42 0.47 -16.83 -6.62
CA ASP A 42 1.57 -16.17 -7.34
C ASP A 42 1.21 -14.73 -7.76
N TRP A 43 0.44 -14.06 -6.93
CA TRP A 43 -0.02 -12.71 -7.21
C TRP A 43 1.13 -11.72 -7.33
N VAL A 44 1.07 -10.86 -8.34
CA VAL A 44 2.03 -9.79 -8.57
C VAL A 44 1.49 -8.49 -8.00
N ASP A 45 2.24 -7.86 -7.10
CA ASP A 45 1.91 -6.54 -6.55
C ASP A 45 2.10 -5.50 -7.67
N GLY A 46 0.99 -5.02 -8.24
CA GLY A 46 1.02 -4.14 -9.41
C GLY A 46 1.64 -2.77 -9.12
N VAL A 47 1.56 -2.30 -7.90
CA VAL A 47 2.12 -0.99 -7.53
C VAL A 47 3.61 -1.12 -7.23
N ARG A 48 4.00 -2.09 -6.40
CA ARG A 48 5.42 -2.33 -6.10
C ARG A 48 6.23 -2.77 -7.30
N HIS A 49 5.58 -3.28 -8.34
CA HIS A 49 6.25 -3.60 -9.60
C HIS A 49 7.02 -2.38 -10.16
N PHE A 50 6.52 -1.17 -9.94
CA PHE A 50 7.11 0.08 -10.44
C PHE A 50 7.87 0.86 -9.38
N THR A 51 7.78 0.47 -8.10
CA THR A 51 8.39 1.20 -6.99
C THR A 51 9.28 0.26 -6.19
N PRO A 52 10.60 0.53 -6.12
CA PRO A 52 11.52 -0.32 -5.35
C PRO A 52 11.08 -0.49 -3.91
N GLU A 53 11.33 -1.67 -3.34
CA GLU A 53 10.99 -1.97 -1.94
C GLU A 53 11.71 -1.05 -0.94
N SER A 54 12.82 -0.43 -1.35
CA SER A 54 13.57 0.52 -0.54
C SER A 54 12.89 1.89 -0.40
N GLU A 55 11.86 2.17 -1.21
CA GLU A 55 11.15 3.45 -1.19
C GLU A 55 9.86 3.37 -0.40
N LYS A 56 9.58 4.42 0.37
CA LYS A 56 8.30 4.56 1.07
C LYS A 56 7.14 4.65 0.08
N LEU A 57 6.02 4.00 0.43
CA LEU A 57 4.85 3.96 -0.42
C LEU A 57 3.60 3.84 0.46
N TYR A 58 2.72 4.85 0.41
CA TYR A 58 1.55 4.91 1.28
C TYR A 58 0.28 5.17 0.47
N SER A 59 -0.84 4.63 0.98
CA SER A 59 -2.18 4.90 0.43
C SER A 59 -3.15 5.44 1.47
N TRP A 60 -2.71 5.57 2.73
CA TRP A 60 -3.56 5.94 3.85
C TRP A 60 -2.80 6.81 4.85
N TRP A 61 -3.45 7.85 5.36
CA TRP A 61 -2.96 8.70 6.44
C TRP A 61 -4.10 8.99 7.40
N SER A 62 -3.92 8.67 8.68
CA SER A 62 -4.94 8.86 9.70
C SER A 62 -5.44 10.32 9.75
N TYR A 63 -6.75 10.50 9.94
CA TYR A 63 -7.31 11.82 10.25
C TYR A 63 -6.79 12.40 11.57
N ARG A 64 -6.35 11.53 12.48
CA ARG A 64 -5.82 11.94 13.79
C ARG A 64 -4.40 12.46 13.71
N ALA A 65 -3.73 12.26 12.59
CA ALA A 65 -2.36 12.74 12.41
C ALA A 65 -2.37 14.26 12.24
N ALA A 66 -1.67 14.96 13.11
CA ALA A 66 -1.44 16.38 12.94
C ALA A 66 -0.53 16.59 11.73
N ASP A 67 -0.91 17.53 10.84
CA ASP A 67 -0.17 17.86 9.64
C ASP A 67 0.28 16.60 8.87
N TRP A 68 -0.71 15.91 8.28
CA TRP A 68 -0.48 14.64 7.59
C TRP A 68 0.63 14.73 6.52
N GLN A 69 0.69 15.85 5.81
CA GLN A 69 1.60 16.05 4.69
C GLN A 69 3.04 16.22 5.16
N LYS A 70 3.26 17.01 6.20
CA LYS A 70 4.58 17.28 6.77
C LYS A 70 5.14 16.07 7.52
N ASN A 71 4.32 15.48 8.40
CA ASN A 71 4.74 14.34 9.22
C ASN A 71 4.79 13.04 8.42
N ASP A 72 3.95 12.93 7.41
CA ASP A 72 3.93 11.82 6.45
C ASP A 72 3.94 10.43 7.11
N LYS A 73 3.14 10.26 8.15
CA LYS A 73 3.02 8.98 8.87
C LYS A 73 1.97 8.09 8.20
N GLY A 74 2.25 7.70 6.98
CA GLY A 74 1.35 6.89 6.17
C GLY A 74 1.55 5.40 6.31
N ARG A 75 0.62 4.65 5.69
CA ARG A 75 0.67 3.20 5.54
C ARG A 75 0.12 2.82 4.18
N ARG A 76 0.63 1.76 3.60
CA ARG A 76 0.07 1.21 2.35
C ARG A 76 -0.89 0.08 2.69
N LEU A 77 -2.17 0.38 2.66
CA LEU A 77 -3.25 -0.56 3.04
C LEU A 77 -4.07 -1.03 1.84
N ASP A 78 -3.98 -0.31 0.73
CA ASP A 78 -4.76 -0.57 -0.48
C ASP A 78 -3.85 -1.18 -1.54
N HIS A 79 -4.30 -2.29 -2.10
CA HIS A 79 -3.47 -3.11 -2.98
C HIS A 79 -4.17 -3.42 -4.29
N ILE A 80 -3.38 -3.52 -5.35
CA ILE A 80 -3.82 -4.03 -6.65
C ILE A 80 -2.84 -5.13 -7.04
N TRP A 81 -3.30 -6.36 -6.99
CA TRP A 81 -2.52 -7.54 -7.38
C TRP A 81 -3.05 -8.08 -8.70
N VAL A 82 -2.15 -8.38 -9.61
CA VAL A 82 -2.49 -8.99 -10.88
C VAL A 82 -1.99 -10.44 -10.93
N SER A 83 -2.64 -11.26 -11.76
CA SER A 83 -2.18 -12.63 -11.98
C SER A 83 -0.85 -12.65 -12.73
N PRO A 84 -0.09 -13.76 -12.65
CA PRO A 84 1.16 -13.88 -13.42
C PRO A 84 0.97 -13.65 -14.92
N ALA A 85 -0.16 -14.10 -15.48
CA ALA A 85 -0.47 -13.89 -16.89
C ALA A 85 -0.63 -12.41 -17.28
N MET A 86 -1.05 -11.57 -16.32
CA MET A 86 -1.23 -10.13 -16.56
C MET A 86 0.03 -9.31 -16.27
N LYS A 87 1.04 -9.89 -15.65
CA LYS A 87 2.26 -9.17 -15.31
C LYS A 87 2.89 -8.45 -16.51
N PRO A 88 3.03 -9.08 -17.70
CA PRO A 88 3.59 -8.39 -18.87
C PRO A 88 2.74 -7.21 -19.35
N ARG A 89 1.48 -7.12 -18.94
CA ARG A 89 0.56 -6.05 -19.34
C ARG A 89 0.60 -4.85 -18.40
N LEU A 90 1.35 -4.93 -17.28
CA LEU A 90 1.53 -3.80 -16.38
C LEU A 90 2.26 -2.68 -17.10
N LYS A 91 1.65 -1.49 -17.15
CA LYS A 91 2.18 -0.34 -17.88
C LYS A 91 2.65 0.79 -16.97
N ALA A 92 1.88 1.12 -15.95
CA ALA A 92 2.20 2.17 -15.01
C ALA A 92 1.40 1.99 -13.71
N ALA A 93 1.87 2.63 -12.64
CA ALA A 93 1.13 2.73 -11.39
C ALA A 93 1.29 4.13 -10.79
N LYS A 94 0.26 4.60 -10.08
CA LYS A 94 0.26 5.89 -9.42
C LYS A 94 -0.56 5.84 -8.15
N ILE A 95 -0.06 6.49 -7.10
CA ILE A 95 -0.84 6.78 -5.89
C ILE A 95 -1.14 8.27 -5.89
N LEU A 96 -2.42 8.63 -5.89
CA LEU A 96 -2.87 10.02 -5.95
C LEU A 96 -2.82 10.65 -4.55
N ARG A 97 -1.59 10.82 -4.04
CA ARG A 97 -1.32 11.30 -2.68
C ARG A 97 -2.00 12.64 -2.38
N GLU A 98 -2.00 13.56 -3.33
CA GLU A 98 -2.56 14.90 -3.18
C GLU A 98 -4.04 14.92 -2.83
N SER A 99 -4.80 13.87 -3.15
CA SER A 99 -6.23 13.80 -2.83
C SER A 99 -6.50 13.78 -1.32
N ARG A 100 -5.51 13.38 -0.52
CA ARG A 100 -5.61 13.39 0.95
C ARG A 100 -5.80 14.83 1.49
N GLY A 101 -5.33 15.84 0.76
CA GLY A 101 -5.46 17.24 1.13
C GLY A 101 -6.65 17.98 0.49
N TRP A 102 -7.53 17.28 -0.23
CA TRP A 102 -8.72 17.90 -0.82
C TRP A 102 -9.75 18.27 0.25
N THR A 103 -10.74 19.08 -0.12
CA THR A 103 -11.85 19.41 0.78
C THR A 103 -12.63 18.16 1.15
N GLN A 104 -12.82 17.92 2.45
CA GLN A 104 -13.48 16.71 2.98
C GLN A 104 -12.87 15.41 2.40
N PRO A 105 -11.57 15.20 2.55
CA PRO A 105 -10.91 14.06 1.92
C PRO A 105 -11.23 12.74 2.63
N SER A 106 -11.08 11.64 1.90
CA SER A 106 -10.93 10.32 2.53
C SER A 106 -9.54 10.22 3.18
N ASP A 107 -9.40 9.38 4.18
CA ASP A 107 -8.10 9.02 4.76
C ASP A 107 -7.33 8.04 3.85
N HIS A 108 -8.02 7.39 2.92
CA HIS A 108 -7.41 6.64 1.82
C HIS A 108 -7.31 7.51 0.57
N VAL A 109 -6.31 7.26 -0.25
CA VAL A 109 -6.16 7.92 -1.55
C VAL A 109 -6.28 6.91 -2.69
N PRO A 110 -6.70 7.33 -3.90
CA PRO A 110 -6.78 6.43 -5.04
C PRO A 110 -5.43 5.79 -5.37
N VAL A 111 -5.46 4.49 -5.62
CA VAL A 111 -4.33 3.72 -6.14
C VAL A 111 -4.71 3.29 -7.55
N ILE A 112 -3.86 3.59 -8.52
CA ILE A 112 -4.16 3.43 -9.94
C ILE A 112 -3.08 2.55 -10.57
N VAL A 113 -3.52 1.55 -11.33
CA VAL A 113 -2.63 0.72 -12.15
C VAL A 113 -3.15 0.74 -13.58
N ASP A 114 -2.28 1.07 -14.52
CA ASP A 114 -2.59 1.03 -15.93
C ASP A 114 -2.13 -0.29 -16.53
N LEU A 115 -3.01 -0.92 -17.28
CA LEU A 115 -2.75 -2.14 -18.02
C LEU A 115 -2.81 -1.86 -19.53
N ASP A 116 -1.95 -2.56 -20.25
CA ASP A 116 -1.89 -2.50 -21.70
C ASP A 116 -2.96 -3.39 -22.36
#